data_81ac6b3162854b714a9cf6bb7ea9f91e
#
_entry.id   81ac6b3162854b714a9cf6bb7ea9f91e
#
_cell.length_a   1.000
_cell.length_b   1.000
_cell.length_c   1.000
_cell.angle_alpha   90.00
_cell.angle_beta   90.00
_cell.angle_gamma   90.00
#
_symmetry.space_group_name_H-M   'P 1'
#
loop_
_entity.id
_entity.type
_entity.pdbx_description
1 polymer ?
#
loop_
_entity_poly.entity_id
_entity_poly.type
_entity_poly.pdbx_seq_one_letter_code
_entity_poly.pdbx_strand_id
1 'polypeptide(L)'
;CCSSDEIVKLFESIDSNNFGLLLDTAHLKVSSKSLSLNLDEEYVKIKKYIKAIHHSDNEGLEDTNSILTKKYWFLDYMMNHYDLPNVIEVKNLSIEQLKTQLDLLKLNY
;
A
#
# COMPACT_ATOMS: atom_id res chain seq x y z
N CYS A 1 -0.21 4.38 14.49
CA CYS A 1 -0.28 3.01 13.94
C CYS A 1 -1.66 2.43 14.21
N CYS A 2 -2.27 1.79 13.21
CA CYS A 2 -3.50 1.06 13.44
C CYS A 2 -3.42 -0.33 12.80
N SER A 3 -4.11 -1.28 13.42
CA SER A 3 -4.22 -2.64 12.91
C SER A 3 -5.32 -2.73 11.85
N SER A 4 -5.27 -3.78 11.03
CA SER A 4 -6.36 -4.05 10.08
C SER A 4 -7.68 -4.33 10.78
N ASP A 5 -7.66 -4.91 11.98
CA ASP A 5 -8.87 -5.12 12.77
C ASP A 5 -9.56 -3.81 13.14
N GLU A 6 -8.78 -2.77 13.48
CA GLU A 6 -9.33 -1.44 13.76
C GLU A 6 -9.93 -0.81 12.49
N ILE A 7 -9.27 -0.98 11.35
CA ILE A 7 -9.77 -0.52 10.05
C ILE A 7 -11.08 -1.21 9.69
N VAL A 8 -11.14 -2.53 9.85
CA VAL A 8 -12.36 -3.32 9.59
C VAL A 8 -13.51 -2.84 10.46
N LYS A 9 -13.28 -2.60 11.75
CA LYS A 9 -14.31 -2.07 12.65
C LYS A 9 -14.84 -0.72 12.21
N LEU A 10 -13.93 0.16 11.74
CA LEU A 10 -14.33 1.47 11.21
C LEU A 10 -15.25 1.31 9.99
N PHE A 11 -14.88 0.46 9.02
CA PHE A 11 -15.69 0.25 7.82
C PHE A 11 -17.01 -0.43 8.11
N GLU A 12 -17.07 -1.36 9.08
CA GLU A 12 -18.31 -1.99 9.50
C GLU A 12 -19.26 -1.00 10.16
N SER A 13 -18.74 0.04 10.84
CA SER A 13 -19.56 1.07 11.48
C SER A 13 -20.00 2.17 10.52
N ILE A 14 -19.32 2.33 9.37
CA ILE A 14 -19.66 3.32 8.34
C ILE A 14 -20.21 2.57 7.12
N ASP A 15 -21.52 2.42 7.05
CA ASP A 15 -22.19 1.75 5.94
C ASP A 15 -22.47 2.77 4.82
N SER A 16 -21.43 3.07 4.00
CA SER A 16 -21.53 4.05 2.93
C SER A 16 -20.72 3.63 1.71
N ASN A 17 -21.31 3.72 0.52
CA ASN A 17 -20.62 3.50 -0.76
C ASN A 17 -19.69 4.64 -1.13
N ASN A 18 -19.75 5.77 -0.44
CA ASN A 18 -18.91 6.95 -0.68
C ASN A 18 -17.64 6.96 0.16
N PHE A 19 -17.38 5.88 0.90
CA PHE A 19 -16.24 5.75 1.80
C PHE A 19 -15.40 4.54 1.40
N GLY A 20 -14.10 4.74 1.26
CA GLY A 20 -13.16 3.68 0.90
C GLY A 20 -11.80 3.88 1.56
N LEU A 21 -10.97 2.85 1.48
CA LEU A 21 -9.62 2.87 2.04
C LEU A 21 -8.62 3.33 0.98
N LEU A 22 -7.84 4.34 1.32
CA LEU A 22 -6.58 4.63 0.64
C LEU A 22 -5.49 3.80 1.33
N LEU A 23 -5.00 2.77 0.66
CA LEU A 23 -3.91 1.96 1.20
C LEU A 23 -2.58 2.62 0.93
N ASP A 24 -1.85 2.93 1.98
CA ASP A 24 -0.43 3.28 1.90
C ASP A 24 0.38 2.03 2.26
N THR A 25 1.07 1.47 1.26
CA THR A 25 1.76 0.19 1.41
C THR A 25 2.94 0.26 2.38
N ALA A 26 3.62 1.39 2.43
CA ALA A 26 4.72 1.60 3.35
C ALA A 26 4.24 1.76 4.80
N HIS A 27 3.15 2.50 5.00
CA HIS A 27 2.56 2.68 6.33
C HIS A 27 2.05 1.35 6.90
N LEU A 28 1.41 0.52 6.07
CA LEU A 28 0.96 -0.79 6.53
C LEU A 28 2.13 -1.68 6.97
N LYS A 29 3.24 -1.62 6.23
CA LYS A 29 4.46 -2.36 6.58
C LYS A 29 5.01 -1.93 7.95
N VAL A 30 5.12 -0.62 8.20
CA VAL A 30 5.59 -0.09 9.48
C VAL A 30 4.65 -0.45 10.61
N SER A 31 3.34 -0.27 10.42
CA SER A 31 2.34 -0.58 11.44
C SER A 31 2.32 -2.06 11.79
N SER A 32 2.39 -2.94 10.80
CA SER A 32 2.41 -4.39 11.04
C SER A 32 3.63 -4.79 11.85
N LYS A 33 4.80 -4.25 11.52
CA LYS A 33 6.03 -4.55 12.28
C LYS A 33 5.97 -4.00 13.70
N SER A 34 5.52 -2.76 13.87
CA SER A 34 5.40 -2.11 15.18
C SER A 34 4.45 -2.85 16.11
N LEU A 35 3.38 -3.43 15.56
CA LEU A 35 2.37 -4.16 16.33
C LEU A 35 2.63 -5.67 16.36
N SER A 36 3.76 -6.13 15.83
CA SER A 36 4.12 -7.55 15.73
C SER A 36 3.07 -8.39 15.00
N LEU A 37 2.51 -7.84 13.91
CA LEU A 37 1.49 -8.49 13.08
C LEU A 37 2.08 -8.99 11.77
N ASN A 38 1.43 -9.98 11.16
CA ASN A 38 1.82 -10.48 9.84
C ASN A 38 1.28 -9.55 8.75
N LEU A 39 2.17 -9.00 7.92
CA LEU A 39 1.82 -8.02 6.90
C LEU A 39 0.80 -8.57 5.88
N ASP A 40 1.03 -9.79 5.39
CA ASP A 40 0.12 -10.39 4.39
C ASP A 40 -1.27 -10.66 4.97
N GLU A 41 -1.34 -11.12 6.21
CA GLU A 41 -2.63 -11.32 6.90
C GLU A 41 -3.35 -9.99 7.11
N GLU A 42 -2.62 -8.93 7.46
CA GLU A 42 -3.20 -7.59 7.61
C GLU A 42 -3.79 -7.08 6.29
N TYR A 43 -3.07 -7.27 5.19
CA TYR A 43 -3.58 -6.92 3.86
C TYR A 43 -4.86 -7.69 3.52
N VAL A 44 -4.88 -9.00 3.73
CA VAL A 44 -6.04 -9.84 3.40
C VAL A 44 -7.32 -9.37 4.11
N LYS A 45 -7.21 -8.90 5.35
CA LYS A 45 -8.34 -8.38 6.13
C LYS A 45 -8.95 -7.12 5.52
N ILE A 46 -8.16 -6.27 4.87
CA ILE A 46 -8.60 -4.95 4.40
C ILE A 46 -8.73 -4.83 2.89
N LYS A 47 -8.29 -5.82 2.11
CA LYS A 47 -8.21 -5.72 0.65
C LYS A 47 -9.52 -5.33 -0.02
N LYS A 48 -10.65 -5.75 0.49
CA LYS A 48 -11.99 -5.45 -0.08
C LYS A 48 -12.39 -3.98 0.07
N TYR A 49 -11.75 -3.25 0.98
CA TYR A 49 -12.05 -1.84 1.23
C TYR A 49 -11.16 -0.88 0.41
N ILE A 50 -10.13 -1.39 -0.23
CA ILE A 50 -9.14 -0.57 -0.95
C ILE A 50 -9.78 0.07 -2.18
N LYS A 51 -9.67 1.39 -2.29
CA LYS A 51 -10.17 2.19 -3.41
C LYS A 51 -9.07 2.99 -4.11
N ALA A 52 -7.91 3.12 -3.50
CA ALA A 52 -6.73 3.76 -4.08
C ALA A 52 -5.49 3.27 -3.35
N ILE A 53 -4.34 3.38 -3.97
CA ILE A 53 -3.09 2.88 -3.42
C ILE A 53 -1.97 3.91 -3.59
N HIS A 54 -1.25 4.18 -2.49
CA HIS A 54 0.02 4.90 -2.50
C HIS A 54 1.16 3.89 -2.33
N HIS A 55 2.11 3.94 -3.25
CA HIS A 55 3.25 3.02 -3.30
C HIS A 55 4.54 3.68 -2.85
N SER A 56 5.15 3.13 -1.83
CA SER A 56 6.53 3.41 -1.43
C SER A 56 7.03 2.24 -0.59
N ASP A 57 8.30 2.23 -0.24
CA ASP A 57 8.86 1.15 0.56
C ASP A 57 9.70 1.70 1.73
N ASN A 58 10.08 0.83 2.64
CA ASN A 58 10.93 1.11 3.79
C ASN A 58 11.43 -0.21 4.39
N GLU A 59 12.21 -0.10 5.47
CA GLU A 59 12.73 -1.27 6.21
C GLU A 59 11.73 -1.81 7.25
N GLY A 60 10.55 -1.22 7.36
CA GLY A 60 9.53 -1.60 8.34
C GLY A 60 9.70 -0.95 9.72
N LEU A 61 10.70 -0.09 9.90
CA LEU A 61 10.96 0.60 11.17
C LEU A 61 10.41 2.01 11.19
N GLU A 62 10.53 2.72 10.08
CA GLU A 62 10.03 4.08 9.93
C GLU A 62 9.66 4.35 8.47
N ASP A 63 8.81 5.34 8.24
CA ASP A 63 8.34 5.70 6.91
C ASP A 63 9.37 6.58 6.19
N THR A 64 10.17 5.95 5.33
CA THR A 64 11.25 6.61 4.59
C THR A 64 10.89 6.99 3.17
N ASN A 65 9.71 6.58 2.66
CA ASN A 65 9.28 6.75 1.26
C ASN A 65 10.38 6.32 0.27
N SER A 66 10.93 5.13 0.49
CA SER A 66 12.04 4.60 -0.27
C SER A 66 11.58 4.06 -1.62
N ILE A 67 12.55 3.96 -2.55
CA ILE A 67 12.34 3.43 -3.89
C ILE A 67 11.87 1.97 -3.84
N LEU A 68 10.99 1.61 -4.79
CA LEU A 68 10.51 0.24 -4.93
C LEU A 68 11.55 -0.63 -5.62
N THR A 69 11.68 -1.87 -5.16
CA THR A 69 12.56 -2.87 -5.75
C THR A 69 11.78 -4.15 -6.04
N LYS A 70 12.44 -5.15 -6.62
CA LYS A 70 11.82 -6.47 -6.85
C LYS A 70 11.40 -7.16 -5.55
N LYS A 71 11.88 -6.68 -4.40
CA LYS A 71 11.51 -7.18 -3.07
C LYS A 71 10.30 -6.46 -2.46
N TYR A 72 9.73 -5.49 -3.17
CA TYR A 72 8.56 -4.76 -2.70
C TYR A 72 7.42 -5.74 -2.41
N TRP A 73 6.94 -5.73 -1.16
CA TRP A 73 6.00 -6.75 -0.68
C TRP A 73 4.66 -6.76 -1.42
N PHE A 74 4.24 -5.60 -1.95
CA PHE A 74 2.92 -5.47 -2.57
C PHE A 74 2.88 -5.97 -4.03
N LEU A 75 4.03 -6.29 -4.64
CA LEU A 75 4.07 -6.73 -6.05
C LEU A 75 3.16 -7.93 -6.34
N ASP A 76 3.10 -8.87 -5.41
CA ASP A 76 2.30 -10.08 -5.58
C ASP A 76 0.79 -9.80 -5.58
N TYR A 77 0.38 -8.65 -5.09
CA TYR A 77 -1.03 -8.26 -4.99
C TYR A 77 -1.49 -7.27 -6.06
N MET A 78 -0.56 -6.73 -6.86
CA MET A 78 -0.88 -5.69 -7.84
C MET A 78 -1.94 -6.10 -8.85
N MET A 79 -1.95 -7.37 -9.28
CA MET A 79 -2.89 -7.85 -10.29
C MET A 79 -4.36 -7.68 -9.89
N ASN A 80 -4.65 -7.54 -8.62
CA ASN A 80 -6.01 -7.35 -8.09
C ASN A 80 -6.42 -5.87 -8.05
N HIS A 81 -5.53 -4.94 -8.39
CA HIS A 81 -5.73 -3.52 -8.12
C HIS A 81 -5.36 -2.58 -9.28
N TYR A 82 -5.20 -3.10 -10.51
CA TYR A 82 -4.84 -2.27 -11.65
C TYR A 82 -5.94 -1.30 -12.09
N ASP A 83 -7.18 -1.58 -11.74
CA ASP A 83 -8.34 -0.74 -12.04
C ASP A 83 -8.52 0.43 -11.07
N LEU A 84 -7.72 0.49 -10.02
CA LEU A 84 -7.76 1.55 -9.01
C LEU A 84 -6.71 2.64 -9.30
N PRO A 85 -6.91 3.85 -8.77
CA PRO A 85 -5.84 4.85 -8.77
C PRO A 85 -4.61 4.34 -8.01
N ASN A 86 -3.46 4.34 -8.70
CA ASN A 86 -2.16 3.95 -8.14
C ASN A 86 -1.22 5.14 -8.21
N VAL A 87 -0.67 5.55 -7.08
CA VAL A 87 0.22 6.71 -6.95
C VAL A 87 1.57 6.26 -6.39
N ILE A 88 2.65 6.65 -7.05
CA ILE A 88 4.00 6.42 -6.54
C ILE A 88 4.39 7.60 -5.65
N GLU A 89 4.66 7.32 -4.38
CA GLU A 89 5.01 8.31 -3.37
C GLU A 89 6.43 8.06 -2.85
N VAL A 90 7.41 8.23 -3.73
CA VAL A 90 8.84 8.02 -3.44
C VAL A 90 9.57 9.34 -3.57
N LYS A 91 10.49 9.62 -2.63
CA LYS A 91 11.25 10.87 -2.59
C LYS A 91 12.33 10.89 -3.66
N ASN A 92 12.53 12.08 -4.26
CA ASN A 92 13.70 12.40 -5.09
C ASN A 92 13.89 11.51 -6.31
N LEU A 93 12.81 11.11 -6.97
CA LEU A 93 12.90 10.33 -8.20
C LEU A 93 13.25 11.22 -9.41
N SER A 94 14.21 10.75 -10.23
CA SER A 94 14.38 11.25 -11.58
C SER A 94 13.26 10.72 -12.48
N ILE A 95 13.09 11.29 -13.68
CA ILE A 95 12.12 10.81 -14.67
C ILE A 95 12.41 9.35 -15.04
N GLU A 96 13.68 9.00 -15.24
CA GLU A 96 14.08 7.62 -15.57
C GLU A 96 13.76 6.65 -14.44
N GLN A 97 14.02 7.05 -13.20
CA GLN A 97 13.67 6.24 -12.03
C GLN A 97 12.17 6.08 -11.90
N LEU A 98 11.39 7.12 -12.16
CA LEU A 98 9.93 7.03 -12.14
C LEU A 98 9.43 6.03 -13.17
N LYS A 99 9.96 6.06 -14.41
CA LYS A 99 9.61 5.09 -15.45
C LYS A 99 9.94 3.67 -15.01
N THR A 100 11.10 3.46 -14.38
CA THR A 100 11.50 2.15 -13.86
C THR A 100 10.52 1.67 -12.79
N GLN A 101 10.06 2.56 -11.92
CA GLN A 101 9.06 2.23 -10.89
C GLN A 101 7.71 1.85 -11.52
N LEU A 102 7.27 2.58 -12.54
CA LEU A 102 6.03 2.27 -13.26
C LEU A 102 6.13 0.92 -13.98
N ASP A 103 7.27 0.62 -14.59
CA ASP A 103 7.52 -0.68 -15.23
C ASP A 103 7.52 -1.81 -14.20
N LEU A 104 8.11 -1.61 -13.04
CA LEU A 104 8.12 -2.59 -11.96
C LEU A 104 6.70 -2.95 -11.51
N LEU A 105 5.82 -1.94 -11.38
CA LEU A 105 4.42 -2.11 -11.01
C LEU A 105 3.55 -2.50 -12.19
N LYS A 106 4.10 -2.54 -13.43
CA LYS A 106 3.37 -2.77 -14.67
C LYS A 106 2.24 -1.77 -14.91
N LEU A 107 2.47 -0.51 -14.53
CA LEU A 107 1.55 0.59 -14.76
C LEU A 107 1.87 1.29 -16.07
N ASN A 108 0.81 1.71 -16.81
CA ASN A 108 0.97 2.49 -18.04
C ASN A 108 1.29 3.95 -17.74
N TYR A 109 2.07 4.56 -18.64
CA TYR A 109 2.42 5.99 -18.52
C TYR A 109 2.54 6.67 -19.90
#